data_dd5752daf94a4710254604cafa3d1650
#
_entry.id   dd5752daf94a4710254604cafa3d1650
#
_cell.length_a   1.000
_cell.length_b   1.000
_cell.length_c   1.000
_cell.angle_alpha   90.00
_cell.angle_beta   90.00
_cell.angle_gamma   90.00
#
_symmetry.space_group_name_H-M   'P 1'
#
loop_
_entity.id
_entity.type
_entity.pdbx_description
1 polymer ?
#
loop_
_entity_poly.entity_id
_entity_poly.type
_entity_poly.pdbx_seq_one_letter_code
_entity_poly.pdbx_strand_id
1 'polypeptide(L)'
;MKENLKKLARYYKPYLGTFILDMILAMMSAAVALVIPLVVRFITSKVAYMSADEALKNITIIVIVLFILVLIQWGCNYYISNYGHVMGAKIEYDMRAEIFNHYQKLSYSFYDDQKVGQLLSRITSDLFDITELLHHGPENITISLIKIVGALCILSSIDLRLTFAAFILVPVMLVFAYFLNKRMKTAFKRNRVRIGEINAQIEDNLSGIRVVKSFANEDIECEKFKKGNDAFLEAKKNSYHYMGTYNAGLTAFTTMINVIVIAVGGAGITTVSYTHLTLPTNREV
;
A
#
# COMPACT_ATOMS: atom_id res chain seq x y z
N MET A 1 9.05 -21.94 -3.00
CA MET A 1 8.25 -20.82 -2.43
C MET A 1 7.57 -21.19 -1.11
N LYS A 2 6.78 -22.28 -1.03
CA LYS A 2 6.12 -22.71 0.23
C LYS A 2 7.10 -22.99 1.39
N GLU A 3 8.24 -23.59 1.11
CA GLU A 3 9.26 -23.92 2.13
C GLU A 3 9.91 -22.64 2.72
N ASN A 4 10.21 -21.67 1.87
CA ASN A 4 10.76 -20.38 2.32
C ASN A 4 9.78 -19.61 3.19
N LEU A 5 8.48 -19.61 2.82
CA LEU A 5 7.43 -19.01 3.64
C LEU A 5 7.30 -19.67 5.01
N LYS A 6 7.45 -21.02 5.07
CA LYS A 6 7.44 -21.75 6.34
C LYS A 6 8.64 -21.40 7.22
N LYS A 7 9.83 -21.22 6.62
CA LYS A 7 11.03 -20.78 7.35
C LYS A 7 10.84 -19.36 7.91
N LEU A 8 10.31 -18.45 7.10
CA LEU A 8 10.01 -17.07 7.55
C LEU A 8 8.94 -17.04 8.65
N ALA A 9 7.89 -17.86 8.54
CA ALA A 9 6.84 -17.95 9.56
C ALA A 9 7.37 -18.40 10.93
N ARG A 10 8.52 -19.10 11.00
CA ARG A 10 9.16 -19.49 12.26
C ARG A 10 9.55 -18.30 13.13
N TYR A 11 9.93 -17.17 12.50
CA TYR A 11 10.34 -15.97 13.23
C TYR A 11 9.21 -15.24 13.93
N TYR A 12 7.95 -15.49 13.52
CA TYR A 12 6.79 -14.94 14.26
C TYR A 12 6.51 -15.68 15.56
N LYS A 13 6.99 -16.93 15.70
CA LYS A 13 6.65 -17.80 16.84
C LYS A 13 6.89 -17.14 18.21
N PRO A 14 8.03 -16.44 18.46
CA PRO A 14 8.26 -15.71 19.72
C PRO A 14 7.34 -14.52 19.92
N TYR A 15 6.79 -13.96 18.84
CA TYR A 15 6.03 -12.70 18.81
C TYR A 15 4.56 -12.89 18.44
N LEU A 16 4.04 -14.14 18.48
CA LEU A 16 2.68 -14.48 18.07
C LEU A 16 1.62 -13.65 18.78
N GLY A 17 1.79 -13.36 20.06
CA GLY A 17 0.84 -12.54 20.82
C GLY A 17 0.72 -11.12 20.26
N THR A 18 1.87 -10.48 20.01
CA THR A 18 1.92 -9.15 19.38
C THR A 18 1.33 -9.19 17.98
N PHE A 19 1.67 -10.19 17.16
CA PHE A 19 1.18 -10.35 15.80
C PHE A 19 -0.35 -10.55 15.74
N ILE A 20 -0.91 -11.42 16.60
CA ILE A 20 -2.35 -11.66 16.64
C ILE A 20 -3.10 -10.39 17.08
N LEU A 21 -2.60 -9.70 18.12
CA LEU A 21 -3.21 -8.46 18.57
C LEU A 21 -3.13 -7.37 17.50
N ASP A 22 -2.00 -7.26 16.78
CA ASP A 22 -1.82 -6.36 15.64
C ASP A 22 -2.88 -6.62 14.56
N MET A 23 -3.09 -7.89 14.18
CA MET A 23 -4.12 -8.28 13.22
C MET A 23 -5.55 -7.96 13.70
N ILE A 24 -5.86 -8.19 14.97
CA ILE A 24 -7.17 -7.86 15.55
C ILE A 24 -7.42 -6.35 15.52
N LEU A 25 -6.42 -5.55 15.90
CA LEU A 25 -6.53 -4.09 15.90
C LEU A 25 -6.59 -3.52 14.47
N ALA A 26 -5.88 -4.13 13.52
CA ALA A 26 -5.99 -3.79 12.10
C ALA A 26 -7.41 -4.07 11.56
N MET A 27 -8.00 -5.22 11.92
CA MET A 27 -9.40 -5.54 11.58
C MET A 27 -10.37 -4.53 12.20
N MET A 28 -10.18 -4.19 13.46
CA MET A 28 -11.03 -3.21 14.16
C MET A 28 -10.92 -1.82 13.53
N SER A 29 -9.71 -1.35 13.22
CA SER A 29 -9.48 -0.07 12.51
C SER A 29 -10.15 -0.06 11.13
N ALA A 30 -10.07 -1.16 10.39
CA ALA A 30 -10.74 -1.30 9.09
C ALA A 30 -12.27 -1.28 9.22
N ALA A 31 -12.82 -1.94 10.26
CA ALA A 31 -14.25 -1.96 10.53
C ALA A 31 -14.78 -0.55 10.90
N VAL A 32 -14.06 0.19 11.75
CA VAL A 32 -14.43 1.58 12.09
C VAL A 32 -14.50 2.45 10.84
N ALA A 33 -13.55 2.32 9.91
CA ALA A 33 -13.57 3.08 8.66
C ALA A 33 -14.81 2.80 7.78
N LEU A 34 -15.44 1.62 7.89
CA LEU A 34 -16.67 1.27 7.19
C LEU A 34 -17.93 1.86 7.83
N VAL A 35 -17.87 2.29 9.10
CA VAL A 35 -19.01 2.88 9.82
C VAL A 35 -19.33 4.29 9.32
N ILE A 36 -18.31 5.07 8.93
CA ILE A 36 -18.51 6.49 8.52
C ILE A 36 -19.53 6.65 7.37
N PRO A 37 -19.45 5.90 6.26
CA PRO A 37 -20.46 6.00 5.20
C PRO A 37 -21.87 5.61 5.65
N LEU A 38 -21.99 4.65 6.58
CA LEU A 38 -23.28 4.24 7.15
C LEU A 38 -23.91 5.36 7.99
N VAL A 39 -23.09 6.07 8.75
CA VAL A 39 -23.54 7.23 9.54
C VAL A 39 -24.00 8.36 8.62
N VAL A 40 -23.24 8.68 7.59
CA VAL A 40 -23.65 9.70 6.58
C VAL A 40 -25.00 9.32 5.96
N ARG A 41 -25.17 8.04 5.56
CA ARG A 41 -26.45 7.53 5.06
C ARG A 41 -27.59 7.71 6.08
N PHE A 42 -27.37 7.36 7.34
CA PHE A 42 -28.39 7.51 8.40
C PHE A 42 -28.82 8.98 8.56
N ILE A 43 -27.85 9.90 8.58
CA ILE A 43 -28.15 11.34 8.68
C ILE A 43 -28.99 11.80 7.49
N THR A 44 -28.57 11.48 6.27
CA THR A 44 -29.24 11.96 5.05
C THR A 44 -30.60 11.31 4.80
N SER A 45 -30.78 10.03 5.22
CA SER A 45 -32.02 9.28 4.95
C SER A 45 -33.05 9.34 6.06
N LYS A 46 -32.67 9.67 7.30
CA LYS A 46 -33.57 9.67 8.44
C LYS A 46 -33.55 11.00 9.21
N VAL A 47 -32.37 11.45 9.65
CA VAL A 47 -32.28 12.62 10.53
C VAL A 47 -32.72 13.90 9.83
N ALA A 48 -32.44 14.04 8.54
CA ALA A 48 -32.84 15.20 7.73
C ALA A 48 -34.36 15.40 7.62
N TYR A 49 -35.17 14.38 7.93
CA TYR A 49 -36.64 14.42 7.89
C TYR A 49 -37.29 14.43 9.28
N MET A 50 -36.53 14.53 10.37
CA MET A 50 -37.00 14.64 11.74
C MET A 50 -37.32 16.08 12.11
N SER A 51 -38.06 16.26 13.20
CA SER A 51 -38.23 17.61 13.83
C SER A 51 -36.85 18.15 14.29
N ALA A 52 -36.71 19.47 14.39
CA ALA A 52 -35.45 20.11 14.74
C ALA A 52 -34.87 19.59 16.08
N ASP A 53 -35.72 19.40 17.08
CA ASP A 53 -35.29 18.95 18.42
C ASP A 53 -34.82 17.49 18.39
N GLU A 54 -35.55 16.61 17.69
CA GLU A 54 -35.16 15.20 17.51
C GLU A 54 -33.90 15.07 16.66
N ALA A 55 -33.79 15.86 15.60
CA ALA A 55 -32.61 15.90 14.74
C ALA A 55 -31.36 16.32 15.53
N LEU A 56 -31.46 17.38 16.34
CA LEU A 56 -30.36 17.86 17.17
C LEU A 56 -29.91 16.80 18.18
N LYS A 57 -30.87 16.13 18.86
CA LYS A 57 -30.57 15.05 19.80
C LYS A 57 -29.83 13.87 19.10
N ASN A 58 -30.32 13.43 17.95
CA ASN A 58 -29.71 12.33 17.20
C ASN A 58 -28.31 12.73 16.67
N ILE A 59 -28.14 13.93 16.13
CA ILE A 59 -26.82 14.42 15.69
C ILE A 59 -25.85 14.48 16.84
N THR A 60 -26.26 14.95 18.03
CA THR A 60 -25.41 14.98 19.22
C THR A 60 -24.92 13.59 19.61
N ILE A 61 -25.83 12.61 19.65
CA ILE A 61 -25.45 11.20 19.94
C ILE A 61 -24.49 10.67 18.89
N ILE A 62 -24.76 10.90 17.60
CA ILE A 62 -23.90 10.48 16.50
C ILE A 62 -22.49 11.05 16.63
N VAL A 63 -22.39 12.36 16.91
CA VAL A 63 -21.09 13.03 17.08
C VAL A 63 -20.29 12.42 18.22
N ILE A 64 -20.94 12.14 19.37
CA ILE A 64 -20.30 11.50 20.52
C ILE A 64 -19.81 10.10 20.13
N VAL A 65 -20.64 9.29 19.45
CA VAL A 65 -20.28 7.93 19.03
C VAL A 65 -19.11 7.98 18.02
N LEU A 66 -19.17 8.88 17.04
CA LEU A 66 -18.08 9.06 16.08
C LEU A 66 -16.78 9.49 16.77
N PHE A 67 -16.86 10.38 17.74
CA PHE A 67 -15.68 10.80 18.51
C PHE A 67 -15.04 9.64 19.26
N ILE A 68 -15.86 8.78 19.91
CA ILE A 68 -15.38 7.56 20.56
C ILE A 68 -14.73 6.62 19.55
N LEU A 69 -15.35 6.41 18.39
CA LEU A 69 -14.79 5.56 17.32
C LEU A 69 -13.46 6.09 16.79
N VAL A 70 -13.31 7.41 16.65
CA VAL A 70 -12.04 8.05 16.27
C VAL A 70 -10.95 7.80 17.31
N LEU A 71 -11.28 7.90 18.61
CA LEU A 71 -10.33 7.59 19.69
C LEU A 71 -9.90 6.11 19.67
N ILE A 72 -10.85 5.21 19.45
CA ILE A 72 -10.57 3.77 19.30
C ILE A 72 -9.65 3.55 18.08
N GLN A 73 -9.98 4.13 16.93
CA GLN A 73 -9.17 4.02 15.71
C GLN A 73 -7.75 4.58 15.91
N TRP A 74 -7.63 5.71 16.61
CA TRP A 74 -6.34 6.29 16.95
C TRP A 74 -5.52 5.33 17.82
N GLY A 75 -6.11 4.74 18.86
CA GLY A 75 -5.43 3.76 19.70
C GLY A 75 -5.00 2.50 18.93
N CYS A 76 -5.86 1.98 18.05
CA CYS A 76 -5.53 0.86 17.17
C CYS A 76 -4.34 1.19 16.27
N ASN A 77 -4.40 2.33 15.57
CA ASN A 77 -3.34 2.75 14.65
C ASN A 77 -2.02 3.04 15.39
N TYR A 78 -2.09 3.60 16.61
CA TYR A 78 -0.92 3.78 17.45
C TYR A 78 -0.26 2.44 17.81
N TYR A 79 -1.05 1.45 18.20
CA TYR A 79 -0.52 0.12 18.52
C TYR A 79 0.13 -0.52 17.30
N ILE A 80 -0.53 -0.53 16.16
CA ILE A 80 -0.04 -1.07 14.89
C ILE A 80 1.27 -0.39 14.50
N SER A 81 1.28 0.95 14.48
CA SER A 81 2.46 1.71 14.07
C SER A 81 3.63 1.59 15.03
N ASN A 82 3.40 1.41 16.33
CA ASN A 82 4.47 1.30 17.30
C ASN A 82 4.87 -0.17 17.53
N TYR A 83 3.96 -0.98 18.05
CA TYR A 83 4.28 -2.34 18.47
C TYR A 83 4.46 -3.30 17.29
N GLY A 84 3.73 -3.07 16.18
CA GLY A 84 3.92 -3.81 14.95
C GLY A 84 5.32 -3.59 14.36
N HIS A 85 5.77 -2.34 14.24
CA HIS A 85 7.13 -2.04 13.76
C HIS A 85 8.21 -2.52 14.73
N VAL A 86 7.99 -2.40 16.06
CA VAL A 86 8.92 -2.97 17.07
C VAL A 86 9.01 -4.49 16.92
N MET A 87 7.90 -5.18 16.63
CA MET A 87 7.93 -6.62 16.34
C MET A 87 8.76 -6.90 15.09
N GLY A 88 8.57 -6.14 13.99
CA GLY A 88 9.39 -6.25 12.79
C GLY A 88 10.88 -6.06 13.07
N ALA A 89 11.24 -5.04 13.85
CA ALA A 89 12.62 -4.77 14.26
C ALA A 89 13.23 -5.91 15.11
N LYS A 90 12.45 -6.53 15.99
CA LYS A 90 12.89 -7.70 16.76
C LYS A 90 13.11 -8.92 15.87
N ILE A 91 12.22 -9.18 14.90
CA ILE A 91 12.40 -10.24 13.90
C ILE A 91 13.67 -9.98 13.09
N GLU A 92 13.90 -8.72 12.67
CA GLU A 92 15.13 -8.32 11.97
C GLU A 92 16.39 -8.58 12.81
N TYR A 93 16.35 -8.23 14.08
CA TYR A 93 17.44 -8.50 15.01
C TYR A 93 17.75 -9.98 15.12
N ASP A 94 16.73 -10.84 15.29
CA ASP A 94 16.92 -12.30 15.39
C ASP A 94 17.49 -12.89 14.10
N MET A 95 16.95 -12.49 12.95
CA MET A 95 17.43 -12.93 11.64
C MET A 95 18.86 -12.47 11.39
N ARG A 96 19.19 -11.22 11.74
CA ARG A 96 20.56 -10.67 11.60
C ARG A 96 21.55 -11.45 12.42
N ALA A 97 21.21 -11.76 13.67
CA ALA A 97 22.06 -12.56 14.55
C ALA A 97 22.28 -13.99 14.02
N GLU A 98 21.21 -14.64 13.49
CA GLU A 98 21.31 -15.98 12.90
C GLU A 98 22.19 -15.98 11.65
N ILE A 99 22.04 -15.00 10.75
CA ILE A 99 22.86 -14.87 9.53
C ILE A 99 24.31 -14.60 9.89
N PHE A 100 24.57 -13.68 10.82
CA PHE A 100 25.93 -13.35 11.23
C PHE A 100 26.62 -14.56 11.86
N ASN A 101 25.93 -15.28 12.75
CA ASN A 101 26.45 -16.52 13.34
C ASN A 101 26.69 -17.60 12.28
N HIS A 102 25.90 -17.66 11.23
CA HIS A 102 26.13 -18.55 10.10
C HIS A 102 27.38 -18.16 9.32
N TYR A 103 27.58 -16.86 9.04
CA TYR A 103 28.79 -16.38 8.38
C TYR A 103 30.06 -16.77 9.13
N GLN A 104 30.08 -16.69 10.47
CA GLN A 104 31.24 -17.08 11.26
C GLN A 104 31.60 -18.58 11.15
N LYS A 105 30.74 -19.42 10.63
CA LYS A 105 30.94 -20.88 10.48
C LYS A 105 31.31 -21.30 9.06
N LEU A 106 31.29 -20.38 8.10
CA LEU A 106 31.61 -20.68 6.71
C LEU A 106 33.12 -20.79 6.49
N SER A 107 33.52 -21.60 5.48
CA SER A 107 34.93 -21.86 5.15
C SER A 107 35.59 -20.63 4.50
N TYR A 108 36.91 -20.55 4.54
CA TYR A 108 37.69 -19.54 3.83
C TYR A 108 37.40 -19.53 2.33
N SER A 109 37.25 -20.67 1.71
CA SER A 109 36.95 -20.80 0.27
C SER A 109 35.59 -20.13 -0.11
N PHE A 110 34.64 -20.07 0.82
CA PHE A 110 33.40 -19.33 0.58
C PHE A 110 33.69 -17.84 0.43
N TYR A 111 34.56 -17.29 1.25
CA TYR A 111 34.88 -15.85 1.25
C TYR A 111 35.76 -15.45 0.09
N ASP A 112 36.62 -16.34 -0.43
CA ASP A 112 37.46 -16.10 -1.60
C ASP A 112 36.61 -15.82 -2.86
N ASP A 113 35.43 -16.45 -2.97
CA ASP A 113 34.52 -16.33 -4.11
C ASP A 113 33.42 -15.26 -3.90
N GLN A 114 33.31 -14.65 -2.73
CA GLN A 114 32.24 -13.70 -2.41
C GLN A 114 32.73 -12.28 -2.26
N LYS A 115 31.94 -11.34 -2.79
CA LYS A 115 32.17 -9.92 -2.55
C LYS A 115 31.59 -9.53 -1.18
N VAL A 116 32.46 -9.09 -0.26
CA VAL A 116 32.07 -8.68 1.10
C VAL A 116 30.92 -7.68 1.11
N GLY A 117 30.92 -6.72 0.17
CA GLY A 117 29.83 -5.74 0.01
C GLY A 117 28.47 -6.39 -0.28
N GLN A 118 28.43 -7.51 -1.00
CA GLN A 118 27.16 -8.25 -1.23
C GLN A 118 26.68 -8.95 0.04
N LEU A 119 27.60 -9.52 0.82
CA LEU A 119 27.25 -10.15 2.10
C LEU A 119 26.73 -9.10 3.09
N LEU A 120 27.37 -7.93 3.11
CA LEU A 120 26.91 -6.81 3.92
C LEU A 120 25.52 -6.33 3.52
N SER A 121 25.24 -6.17 2.22
CA SER A 121 23.91 -5.80 1.72
C SER A 121 22.83 -6.81 2.15
N ARG A 122 23.13 -8.11 2.12
CA ARG A 122 22.18 -9.15 2.56
C ARG A 122 21.82 -9.06 4.03
N ILE A 123 22.79 -8.75 4.90
CA ILE A 123 22.58 -8.67 6.35
C ILE A 123 22.02 -7.33 6.82
N THR A 124 22.00 -6.32 5.93
CA THR A 124 21.47 -4.98 6.21
C THR A 124 20.22 -4.71 5.36
N SER A 125 20.38 -4.25 4.13
CA SER A 125 19.29 -3.75 3.29
C SER A 125 18.28 -4.81 2.88
N ASP A 126 18.77 -6.00 2.42
CA ASP A 126 17.85 -7.06 1.99
C ASP A 126 17.05 -7.61 3.16
N LEU A 127 17.66 -7.66 4.36
CA LEU A 127 17.00 -8.12 5.57
C LEU A 127 15.92 -7.14 6.02
N PHE A 128 16.20 -5.85 5.98
CA PHE A 128 15.21 -4.80 6.23
C PHE A 128 14.01 -4.92 5.29
N ASP A 129 14.24 -5.07 3.98
CA ASP A 129 13.15 -5.22 2.99
C ASP A 129 12.28 -6.47 3.29
N ILE A 130 12.89 -7.57 3.76
CA ILE A 130 12.18 -8.80 4.13
C ILE A 130 11.31 -8.56 5.37
N THR A 131 11.82 -7.90 6.39
CA THR A 131 11.09 -7.66 7.65
C THR A 131 9.97 -6.65 7.49
N GLU A 132 10.14 -5.63 6.67
CA GLU A 132 9.07 -4.72 6.25
C GLU A 132 7.93 -5.49 5.55
N LEU A 133 8.27 -6.41 4.64
CA LEU A 133 7.28 -7.25 3.98
C LEU A 133 6.56 -8.18 4.97
N LEU A 134 7.28 -8.74 5.94
CA LEU A 134 6.71 -9.61 6.96
C LEU A 134 5.71 -8.86 7.84
N HIS A 135 5.98 -7.61 8.22
CA HIS A 135 5.06 -6.80 9.01
C HIS A 135 3.89 -6.29 8.17
N HIS A 136 4.15 -5.49 7.14
CA HIS A 136 3.12 -4.84 6.35
C HIS A 136 2.35 -5.77 5.40
N GLY A 137 2.93 -6.90 5.00
CA GLY A 137 2.27 -7.82 4.08
C GLY A 137 0.96 -8.38 4.62
N PRO A 138 0.97 -9.11 5.75
CA PRO A 138 -0.24 -9.64 6.36
C PRO A 138 -1.23 -8.56 6.79
N GLU A 139 -0.75 -7.45 7.36
CA GLU A 139 -1.54 -6.30 7.80
C GLU A 139 -2.36 -5.71 6.64
N ASN A 140 -1.67 -5.30 5.56
CA ASN A 140 -2.31 -4.67 4.40
C ASN A 140 -3.28 -5.61 3.67
N ILE A 141 -2.96 -6.91 3.59
CA ILE A 141 -3.87 -7.90 3.00
C ILE A 141 -5.14 -8.01 3.85
N THR A 142 -5.01 -8.10 5.17
CA THR A 142 -6.13 -8.22 6.10
C THR A 142 -7.03 -6.98 6.04
N ILE A 143 -6.46 -5.78 6.14
CA ILE A 143 -7.19 -4.51 6.05
C ILE A 143 -7.92 -4.39 4.71
N SER A 144 -7.22 -4.69 3.60
CA SER A 144 -7.80 -4.58 2.26
C SER A 144 -8.95 -5.57 2.05
N LEU A 145 -8.78 -6.81 2.51
CA LEU A 145 -9.83 -7.84 2.39
C LEU A 145 -11.09 -7.43 3.16
N ILE A 146 -10.94 -6.96 4.40
CA ILE A 146 -12.08 -6.52 5.21
C ILE A 146 -12.77 -5.31 4.57
N LYS A 147 -12.01 -4.33 4.09
CA LYS A 147 -12.58 -3.16 3.41
C LYS A 147 -13.33 -3.53 2.14
N ILE A 148 -12.76 -4.41 1.30
CA ILE A 148 -13.40 -4.83 0.05
C ILE A 148 -14.67 -5.63 0.34
N VAL A 149 -14.59 -6.67 1.20
CA VAL A 149 -15.74 -7.51 1.53
C VAL A 149 -16.79 -6.71 2.28
N GLY A 150 -16.40 -5.90 3.27
CA GLY A 150 -17.29 -5.05 4.04
C GLY A 150 -18.01 -4.02 3.16
N ALA A 151 -17.28 -3.34 2.27
CA ALA A 151 -17.87 -2.40 1.31
C ALA A 151 -18.87 -3.12 0.37
N LEU A 152 -18.49 -4.29 -0.14
CA LEU A 152 -19.37 -5.09 -1.00
C LEU A 152 -20.67 -5.48 -0.26
N CYS A 153 -20.57 -5.99 0.95
CA CYS A 153 -21.74 -6.38 1.76
C CYS A 153 -22.62 -5.17 2.07
N ILE A 154 -22.03 -4.05 2.49
CA ILE A 154 -22.77 -2.82 2.81
C ILE A 154 -23.47 -2.28 1.58
N LEU A 155 -22.78 -2.10 0.46
CA LEU A 155 -23.34 -1.57 -0.76
C LEU A 155 -24.43 -2.49 -1.33
N SER A 156 -24.23 -3.81 -1.34
CA SER A 156 -25.23 -4.79 -1.78
C SER A 156 -26.50 -4.76 -0.94
N SER A 157 -26.39 -4.45 0.35
CA SER A 157 -27.57 -4.30 1.23
C SER A 157 -28.34 -3.00 0.99
N ILE A 158 -27.74 -2.03 0.32
CA ILE A 158 -28.36 -0.73 0.00
C ILE A 158 -29.03 -0.76 -1.36
N ASP A 159 -28.25 -1.03 -2.39
CA ASP A 159 -28.70 -1.11 -3.78
C ASP A 159 -27.75 -2.00 -4.60
N LEU A 160 -28.28 -3.11 -5.09
CA LEU A 160 -27.49 -4.07 -5.86
C LEU A 160 -27.05 -3.50 -7.23
N ARG A 161 -27.86 -2.62 -7.84
CA ARG A 161 -27.54 -1.98 -9.14
C ARG A 161 -26.36 -1.03 -9.00
N LEU A 162 -26.39 -0.20 -7.95
CA LEU A 162 -25.27 0.71 -7.63
C LEU A 162 -23.99 -0.07 -7.29
N THR A 163 -24.13 -1.19 -6.59
CA THR A 163 -23.00 -2.06 -6.27
C THR A 163 -22.35 -2.62 -7.52
N PHE A 164 -23.14 -3.16 -8.46
CA PHE A 164 -22.61 -3.63 -9.75
C PHE A 164 -21.97 -2.51 -10.55
N ALA A 165 -22.61 -1.33 -10.61
CA ALA A 165 -22.05 -0.17 -11.30
C ALA A 165 -20.70 0.27 -10.73
N ALA A 166 -20.54 0.26 -9.40
CA ALA A 166 -19.27 0.60 -8.74
C ALA A 166 -18.19 -0.48 -8.99
N PHE A 167 -18.54 -1.75 -8.91
CA PHE A 167 -17.57 -2.85 -8.95
C PHE A 167 -17.20 -3.32 -10.37
N ILE A 168 -17.95 -2.93 -11.42
CA ILE A 168 -17.66 -3.34 -12.81
C ILE A 168 -16.29 -2.86 -13.30
N LEU A 169 -15.82 -1.71 -12.82
CA LEU A 169 -14.49 -1.18 -13.16
C LEU A 169 -13.35 -1.80 -12.38
N VAL A 170 -13.62 -2.44 -11.24
CA VAL A 170 -12.57 -3.00 -10.39
C VAL A 170 -11.74 -4.08 -11.10
N PRO A 171 -12.32 -5.06 -11.81
CA PRO A 171 -11.54 -6.02 -12.60
C PRO A 171 -10.67 -5.36 -13.67
N VAL A 172 -11.18 -4.35 -14.36
CA VAL A 172 -10.44 -3.60 -15.38
C VAL A 172 -9.25 -2.87 -14.75
N MET A 173 -9.48 -2.21 -13.61
CA MET A 173 -8.42 -1.56 -12.83
C MET A 173 -7.36 -2.55 -12.36
N LEU A 174 -7.74 -3.75 -11.92
CA LEU A 174 -6.79 -4.79 -11.49
C LEU A 174 -5.93 -5.28 -12.65
N VAL A 175 -6.52 -5.51 -13.83
CA VAL A 175 -5.78 -5.89 -15.04
C VAL A 175 -4.80 -4.78 -15.44
N PHE A 176 -5.24 -3.54 -15.48
CA PHE A 176 -4.40 -2.37 -15.74
C PHE A 176 -3.24 -2.28 -14.74
N ALA A 177 -3.55 -2.36 -13.44
CA ALA A 177 -2.55 -2.30 -12.37
C ALA A 177 -1.53 -3.43 -12.48
N TYR A 178 -1.95 -4.66 -12.79
CA TYR A 178 -1.08 -5.80 -12.97
C TYR A 178 -0.06 -5.60 -14.11
N PHE A 179 -0.55 -5.19 -15.29
CA PHE A 179 0.34 -5.01 -16.45
C PHE A 179 1.32 -3.85 -16.25
N LEU A 180 0.86 -2.72 -15.72
CA LEU A 180 1.74 -1.58 -15.46
C LEU A 180 2.74 -1.87 -14.34
N ASN A 181 2.32 -2.53 -13.26
CA ASN A 181 3.22 -2.92 -12.18
C ASN A 181 4.35 -3.83 -12.67
N LYS A 182 4.04 -4.78 -13.58
CA LYS A 182 5.07 -5.63 -14.21
C LYS A 182 6.09 -4.82 -15.01
N ARG A 183 5.62 -3.85 -15.81
CA ARG A 183 6.52 -2.95 -16.59
C ARG A 183 7.32 -2.04 -15.66
N MET A 184 6.69 -1.47 -14.67
CA MET A 184 7.33 -0.62 -13.66
C MET A 184 8.43 -1.38 -12.92
N LYS A 185 8.18 -2.60 -12.43
CA LYS A 185 9.20 -3.46 -11.81
C LYS A 185 10.41 -3.70 -12.71
N THR A 186 10.20 -3.94 -14.00
CA THR A 186 11.28 -4.13 -14.96
C THR A 186 12.10 -2.85 -15.15
N ALA A 187 11.44 -1.69 -15.24
CA ALA A 187 12.11 -0.40 -15.35
C ALA A 187 12.93 -0.08 -14.10
N PHE A 188 12.39 -0.30 -12.90
CA PHE A 188 13.13 -0.12 -11.64
C PHE A 188 14.33 -1.07 -11.53
N LYS A 189 14.20 -2.32 -12.02
CA LYS A 189 15.33 -3.25 -12.05
C LYS A 189 16.47 -2.72 -12.95
N ARG A 190 16.15 -2.17 -14.14
CA ARG A 190 17.14 -1.52 -15.01
C ARG A 190 17.80 -0.34 -14.33
N ASN A 191 17.01 0.48 -13.63
CA ASN A 191 17.54 1.61 -12.87
C ASN A 191 18.55 1.16 -11.78
N ARG A 192 18.26 0.08 -11.06
CA ARG A 192 19.19 -0.52 -10.08
C ARG A 192 20.51 -0.99 -10.73
N VAL A 193 20.45 -1.56 -11.93
CA VAL A 193 21.66 -1.96 -12.67
C VAL A 193 22.49 -0.73 -13.01
N ARG A 194 21.87 0.32 -13.56
CA ARG A 194 22.57 1.55 -13.97
C ARG A 194 23.22 2.28 -12.78
N ILE A 195 22.54 2.36 -11.63
CA ILE A 195 23.17 2.96 -10.46
C ILE A 195 24.33 2.10 -9.93
N GLY A 196 24.23 0.77 -10.05
CA GLY A 196 25.33 -0.13 -9.71
C GLY A 196 26.56 0.09 -10.61
N GLU A 197 26.37 0.31 -11.91
CA GLU A 197 27.44 0.65 -12.85
C GLU A 197 28.11 1.98 -12.49
N ILE A 198 27.33 3.01 -12.14
CA ILE A 198 27.85 4.30 -11.67
C ILE A 198 28.66 4.15 -10.38
N ASN A 199 28.12 3.41 -9.41
CA ASN A 199 28.81 3.19 -8.14
C ASN A 199 30.17 2.49 -8.35
N ALA A 200 30.23 1.48 -9.22
CA ALA A 200 31.50 0.82 -9.56
C ALA A 200 32.49 1.80 -10.23
N GLN A 201 32.00 2.64 -11.14
CA GLN A 201 32.82 3.65 -11.82
C GLN A 201 33.36 4.70 -10.82
N ILE A 202 32.52 5.15 -9.88
CA ILE A 202 32.95 6.09 -8.81
C ILE A 202 34.00 5.41 -7.93
N GLU A 203 33.77 4.17 -7.53
CA GLU A 203 34.69 3.40 -6.68
C GLU A 203 36.05 3.25 -7.38
N ASP A 204 36.09 2.81 -8.63
CA ASP A 204 37.32 2.68 -9.42
C ASP A 204 38.08 4.01 -9.52
N ASN A 205 37.36 5.08 -9.87
CA ASN A 205 37.96 6.40 -10.04
C ASN A 205 38.53 6.97 -8.72
N LEU A 206 37.75 6.90 -7.63
CA LEU A 206 38.20 7.42 -6.33
C LEU A 206 39.31 6.57 -5.73
N SER A 207 39.26 5.25 -5.89
CA SER A 207 40.34 4.37 -5.43
C SER A 207 41.64 4.59 -6.21
N GLY A 208 41.51 4.86 -7.52
CA GLY A 208 42.62 5.15 -8.45
C GLY A 208 42.96 6.64 -8.58
N ILE A 209 42.44 7.53 -7.73
CA ILE A 209 42.56 9.00 -7.91
C ILE A 209 43.97 9.51 -8.06
N ARG A 210 44.95 8.87 -7.38
CA ARG A 210 46.38 9.22 -7.50
C ARG A 210 46.89 8.97 -8.91
N VAL A 211 46.43 7.89 -9.55
CA VAL A 211 46.81 7.57 -10.95
C VAL A 211 46.19 8.59 -11.91
N VAL A 212 44.88 8.86 -11.75
CA VAL A 212 44.18 9.87 -12.54
C VAL A 212 44.91 11.22 -12.47
N LYS A 213 45.27 11.66 -11.28
CA LYS A 213 46.01 12.90 -11.06
C LYS A 213 47.44 12.89 -11.64
N SER A 214 48.13 11.75 -11.52
CA SER A 214 49.52 11.63 -12.03
C SER A 214 49.59 11.73 -13.57
N PHE A 215 48.53 11.33 -14.27
CA PHE A 215 48.41 11.35 -15.72
C PHE A 215 47.56 12.52 -16.25
N ALA A 216 47.09 13.42 -15.41
CA ALA A 216 46.19 14.52 -15.74
C ALA A 216 44.99 14.09 -16.60
N ASN A 217 44.37 12.94 -16.23
CA ASN A 217 43.26 12.33 -16.97
C ASN A 217 41.86 12.69 -16.41
N GLU A 218 41.74 13.75 -15.62
CA GLU A 218 40.49 14.14 -14.99
C GLU A 218 39.35 14.37 -15.99
N ASP A 219 39.62 15.03 -17.12
CA ASP A 219 38.62 15.32 -18.13
C ASP A 219 38.10 14.03 -18.79
N ILE A 220 38.97 13.05 -19.00
CA ILE A 220 38.58 11.75 -19.56
C ILE A 220 37.67 11.00 -18.60
N GLU A 221 38.01 10.99 -17.31
CA GLU A 221 37.18 10.33 -16.31
C GLU A 221 35.85 11.07 -16.08
N CYS A 222 35.82 12.40 -16.15
CA CYS A 222 34.59 13.18 -16.11
C CYS A 222 33.67 12.85 -17.33
N GLU A 223 34.24 12.70 -18.54
CA GLU A 223 33.47 12.32 -19.71
C GLU A 223 32.90 10.90 -19.62
N LYS A 224 33.67 9.94 -19.11
CA LYS A 224 33.19 8.58 -18.83
C LYS A 224 32.04 8.61 -17.82
N PHE A 225 32.22 9.31 -16.71
CA PHE A 225 31.16 9.47 -15.68
C PHE A 225 29.91 10.09 -16.26
N LYS A 226 30.03 11.16 -17.05
CA LYS A 226 28.90 11.80 -17.71
C LYS A 226 28.08 10.83 -18.55
N LYS A 227 28.74 9.98 -19.37
CA LYS A 227 28.03 8.95 -20.18
C LYS A 227 27.25 7.97 -19.31
N GLY A 228 27.85 7.50 -18.21
CA GLY A 228 27.16 6.62 -17.24
C GLY A 228 25.98 7.31 -16.56
N ASN A 229 26.18 8.56 -16.14
CA ASN A 229 25.15 9.36 -15.48
C ASN A 229 23.96 9.70 -16.41
N ASP A 230 24.24 10.00 -17.69
CA ASP A 230 23.19 10.20 -18.71
C ASP A 230 22.37 8.91 -18.93
N ALA A 231 23.03 7.75 -19.01
CA ALA A 231 22.36 6.47 -19.14
C ALA A 231 21.48 6.13 -17.90
N PHE A 232 21.95 6.48 -16.71
CA PHE A 232 21.16 6.36 -15.48
C PHE A 232 19.96 7.30 -15.48
N LEU A 233 20.14 8.57 -15.89
CA LEU A 233 19.06 9.54 -15.97
C LEU A 233 17.94 9.05 -16.91
N GLU A 234 18.28 8.51 -18.09
CA GLU A 234 17.30 7.95 -19.02
C GLU A 234 16.58 6.73 -18.43
N ALA A 235 17.29 5.83 -17.76
CA ALA A 235 16.65 4.70 -17.05
C ALA A 235 15.70 5.18 -15.95
N LYS A 236 16.06 6.23 -15.22
CA LYS A 236 15.26 6.84 -14.16
C LYS A 236 14.00 7.52 -14.70
N LYS A 237 14.13 8.29 -15.78
CA LYS A 237 12.99 8.90 -16.50
C LYS A 237 11.98 7.84 -16.94
N ASN A 238 12.46 6.75 -17.54
CA ASN A 238 11.60 5.64 -17.94
C ASN A 238 10.88 4.97 -16.74
N SER A 239 11.57 4.82 -15.62
CA SER A 239 10.96 4.30 -14.39
C SER A 239 9.84 5.22 -13.88
N TYR A 240 10.08 6.53 -13.88
CA TYR A 240 9.09 7.53 -13.46
C TYR A 240 7.92 7.67 -14.44
N HIS A 241 8.15 7.47 -15.73
CA HIS A 241 7.06 7.41 -16.72
C HIS A 241 6.07 6.29 -16.39
N TYR A 242 6.55 5.06 -16.14
CA TYR A 242 5.66 3.96 -15.73
C TYR A 242 5.00 4.20 -14.37
N MET A 243 5.73 4.76 -13.41
CA MET A 243 5.18 5.12 -12.10
C MET A 243 4.09 6.19 -12.21
N GLY A 244 4.33 7.23 -13.00
CA GLY A 244 3.34 8.30 -13.25
C GLY A 244 2.09 7.76 -13.94
N THR A 245 2.25 6.94 -14.98
CA THR A 245 1.13 6.30 -15.69
C THR A 245 0.32 5.39 -14.76
N TYR A 246 1.00 4.61 -13.89
CA TYR A 246 0.35 3.74 -12.91
C TYR A 246 -0.49 4.56 -11.92
N ASN A 247 0.10 5.57 -11.28
CA ASN A 247 -0.57 6.38 -10.26
C ASN A 247 -1.71 7.21 -10.87
N ALA A 248 -1.48 7.87 -12.01
CA ALA A 248 -2.50 8.64 -12.70
C ALA A 248 -3.67 7.75 -13.15
N GLY A 249 -3.38 6.55 -13.66
CA GLY A 249 -4.40 5.59 -14.06
C GLY A 249 -5.24 5.10 -12.88
N LEU A 250 -4.64 4.75 -11.75
CA LEU A 250 -5.39 4.35 -10.54
C LEU A 250 -6.29 5.50 -10.04
N THR A 251 -5.78 6.73 -10.03
CA THR A 251 -6.57 7.90 -9.66
C THR A 251 -7.74 8.11 -10.62
N ALA A 252 -7.52 7.99 -11.93
CA ALA A 252 -8.56 8.10 -12.94
C ALA A 252 -9.65 7.02 -12.76
N PHE A 253 -9.30 5.75 -12.51
CA PHE A 253 -10.26 4.69 -12.22
C PHE A 253 -11.07 4.99 -10.96
N THR A 254 -10.44 5.43 -9.88
CA THR A 254 -11.13 5.79 -8.64
C THR A 254 -12.12 6.93 -8.86
N THR A 255 -11.70 7.96 -9.59
CA THR A 255 -12.58 9.08 -9.94
C THR A 255 -13.74 8.63 -10.84
N MET A 256 -13.48 7.76 -11.82
CA MET A 256 -14.51 7.25 -12.71
C MET A 256 -15.54 6.38 -11.96
N ILE A 257 -15.13 5.59 -10.98
CA ILE A 257 -16.06 4.86 -10.09
C ILE A 257 -16.99 5.84 -9.39
N ASN A 258 -16.47 6.93 -8.83
CA ASN A 258 -17.28 7.96 -8.17
C ASN A 258 -18.28 8.62 -9.16
N VAL A 259 -17.84 8.96 -10.37
CA VAL A 259 -18.72 9.52 -11.41
C VAL A 259 -19.84 8.55 -11.79
N ILE A 260 -19.52 7.25 -11.98
CA ILE A 260 -20.51 6.23 -12.30
C ILE A 260 -21.54 6.09 -11.17
N VAL A 261 -21.09 6.04 -9.93
CA VAL A 261 -21.99 5.93 -8.76
C VAL A 261 -22.92 7.15 -8.67
N ILE A 262 -22.40 8.36 -8.90
CA ILE A 262 -23.23 9.58 -8.92
C ILE A 262 -24.22 9.57 -10.08
N ALA A 263 -23.81 9.17 -11.28
CA ALA A 263 -24.66 9.15 -12.46
C ALA A 263 -25.79 8.12 -12.32
N VAL A 264 -25.46 6.88 -11.91
CA VAL A 264 -26.45 5.80 -11.74
C VAL A 264 -27.36 6.08 -10.55
N GLY A 265 -26.81 6.60 -9.43
CA GLY A 265 -27.58 7.00 -8.26
C GLY A 265 -28.51 8.17 -8.55
N GLY A 266 -28.04 9.19 -9.25
CA GLY A 266 -28.86 10.34 -9.67
C GLY A 266 -29.98 9.94 -10.62
N ALA A 267 -29.72 9.08 -11.61
CA ALA A 267 -30.75 8.54 -12.50
C ALA A 267 -31.81 7.72 -11.73
N GLY A 268 -31.38 6.98 -10.68
CA GLY A 268 -32.30 6.25 -9.81
C GLY A 268 -33.27 7.17 -9.05
N ILE A 269 -32.78 8.30 -8.55
CA ILE A 269 -33.62 9.28 -7.83
C ILE A 269 -34.68 9.89 -8.76
N THR A 270 -34.31 10.26 -9.99
CA THR A 270 -35.24 10.84 -10.96
C THR A 270 -36.33 9.86 -11.37
N THR A 271 -36.00 8.60 -11.59
CA THR A 271 -37.00 7.55 -11.94
C THR A 271 -37.97 7.27 -10.80
N VAL A 272 -37.53 7.24 -9.56
CA VAL A 272 -38.41 7.04 -8.40
C VAL A 272 -39.33 8.26 -8.20
N SER A 273 -38.80 9.47 -8.35
CA SER A 273 -39.60 10.70 -8.26
C SER A 273 -40.69 10.76 -9.34
N TYR A 274 -40.38 10.31 -10.57
CA TYR A 274 -41.39 10.23 -11.66
C TYR A 274 -42.46 9.22 -11.40
N THR A 275 -42.13 8.05 -10.82
CA THR A 275 -43.15 7.02 -10.50
C THR A 275 -44.09 7.46 -9.39
N HIS A 276 -43.63 8.28 -8.43
CA HIS A 276 -44.51 8.86 -7.40
C HIS A 276 -45.37 10.03 -7.91
N LEU A 277 -44.95 10.74 -8.92
CA LEU A 277 -45.73 11.80 -9.57
C LEU A 277 -46.74 11.27 -10.56
N THR A 278 -46.60 10.06 -11.07
CA THR A 278 -47.52 9.43 -12.06
C THR A 278 -48.48 8.43 -11.45
N LEU A 279 -48.46 8.21 -10.12
CA LEU A 279 -49.57 7.50 -9.49
C LEU A 279 -50.84 8.36 -9.54
N PRO A 280 -51.88 7.95 -10.25
CA PRO A 280 -53.12 8.72 -10.29
C PRO A 280 -53.68 8.74 -8.88
N THR A 281 -53.93 9.93 -8.39
CA THR A 281 -54.81 10.20 -7.26
C THR A 281 -56.24 9.82 -7.67
N ASN A 282 -56.51 8.51 -7.76
CA ASN A 282 -57.92 8.05 -7.74
C ASN A 282 -58.41 8.18 -6.29
N ARG A 283 -58.77 9.40 -5.92
CA ARG A 283 -59.81 9.66 -4.96
C ARG A 283 -60.90 10.40 -5.68
N GLU A 284 -61.76 9.63 -6.30
CA GLU A 284 -63.14 10.07 -6.56
C GLU A 284 -64.11 9.06 -5.93
N VAL A 285 -64.95 9.65 -5.09
CA VAL A 285 -66.22 9.24 -4.51
C VAL A 285 -66.11 8.41 -3.25
#